data_f40c91c708b6ea42c3a55378237ac24f
#
_entry.id   f40c91c708b6ea42c3a55378237ac24f
#
_cell.length_a   1.000
_cell.length_b   1.000
_cell.length_c   1.000
_cell.angle_alpha   90.00
_cell.angle_beta   90.00
_cell.angle_gamma   90.00
#
_symmetry.space_group_name_H-M   'P 1'
#
loop_
_entity.id
_entity.type
_entity.pdbx_description
1 polymer ?
#
loop_
_entity_poly.entity_id
_entity_poly.type
_entity_poly.pdbx_seq_one_letter_code
_entity_poly.pdbx_strand_id
1 'polypeptide(L)'
;MELINDFEVDAPAALVWSILTDVERIAPCLPGAQLQEIEGTEFRGAVKIKVGPITAQYKGAASFVEQDDENYRAVLHAEGRDTRGAGNAAADIIAQLETTETGTRVTVTTELKVTGKVAQFGRGIMADVSKKLMKQFADNLSELIAASDAEPAAPVAEEPGEEAPNEKPEVKIIESEEVEAVNLLDAAGAPVIKRLLP
;
A
#
# COMPACT_ATOMS: atom_id res chain seq x y z
N MET A 1 7.35 1.10 17.32
CA MET A 1 6.20 0.32 17.85
C MET A 1 5.83 -0.72 16.84
N GLU A 2 5.49 -1.92 17.30
CA GLU A 2 5.04 -3.01 16.42
C GLU A 2 3.51 -2.96 16.24
N LEU A 3 3.07 -3.15 15.00
CA LEU A 3 1.67 -3.26 14.58
C LEU A 3 1.53 -4.54 13.77
N ILE A 4 0.60 -5.40 14.14
CA ILE A 4 0.33 -6.66 13.43
C ILE A 4 -1.11 -6.61 12.94
N ASN A 5 -1.30 -6.86 11.65
CA ASN A 5 -2.61 -6.93 11.03
C ASN A 5 -2.65 -8.16 10.12
N ASP A 6 -3.83 -8.73 9.97
CA ASP A 6 -4.09 -9.82 9.03
C ASP A 6 -5.39 -9.54 8.28
N PHE A 7 -5.48 -10.05 7.06
CA PHE A 7 -6.68 -10.04 6.24
C PHE A 7 -6.70 -11.25 5.31
N GLU A 8 -7.86 -11.58 4.80
CA GLU A 8 -8.03 -12.66 3.85
C GLU A 8 -8.52 -12.13 2.50
N VAL A 9 -8.05 -12.76 1.42
CA VAL A 9 -8.43 -12.46 0.05
C VAL A 9 -8.88 -13.76 -0.61
N ASP A 10 -10.05 -13.74 -1.25
CA ASP A 10 -10.61 -14.90 -1.96
C ASP A 10 -9.95 -15.03 -3.35
N ALA A 11 -8.67 -15.37 -3.33
CA ALA A 11 -7.85 -15.57 -4.53
C ALA A 11 -6.64 -16.47 -4.21
N PRO A 12 -6.06 -17.16 -5.22
CA PRO A 12 -4.86 -17.97 -5.04
C PRO A 12 -3.65 -17.15 -4.60
N ALA A 13 -2.81 -17.71 -3.73
CA ALA A 13 -1.63 -17.03 -3.17
C ALA A 13 -0.67 -16.51 -4.26
N ALA A 14 -0.47 -17.24 -5.33
CA ALA A 14 0.38 -16.82 -6.45
C ALA A 14 -0.14 -15.55 -7.14
N LEU A 15 -1.46 -15.42 -7.31
CA LEU A 15 -2.08 -14.22 -7.89
C LEU A 15 -1.97 -13.04 -6.92
N VAL A 16 -2.31 -13.24 -5.65
CA VAL A 16 -2.20 -12.18 -4.62
C VAL A 16 -0.76 -11.71 -4.51
N TRP A 17 0.21 -12.63 -4.53
CA TRP A 17 1.64 -12.33 -4.49
C TRP A 17 2.09 -11.48 -5.68
N SER A 18 1.71 -11.88 -6.90
CA SER A 18 2.08 -11.15 -8.12
C SER A 18 1.57 -9.70 -8.13
N ILE A 19 0.43 -9.44 -7.48
CA ILE A 19 -0.14 -8.09 -7.37
C ILE A 19 0.55 -7.31 -6.23
N LEU A 20 0.81 -7.95 -5.10
CA LEU A 20 1.45 -7.29 -3.94
C LEU A 20 2.90 -6.88 -4.21
N THR A 21 3.59 -7.59 -5.10
CA THR A 21 4.98 -7.28 -5.49
C THR A 21 5.07 -6.34 -6.70
N ASP A 22 3.97 -6.08 -7.38
CA ASP A 22 3.89 -5.11 -8.46
C ASP A 22 3.45 -3.74 -7.90
N VAL A 23 4.42 -2.83 -7.77
CA VAL A 23 4.21 -1.51 -7.13
C VAL A 23 3.21 -0.65 -7.89
N GLU A 24 3.18 -0.72 -9.21
CA GLU A 24 2.25 0.07 -10.04
C GLU A 24 0.81 -0.41 -9.85
N ARG A 25 0.62 -1.71 -9.74
CA ARG A 25 -0.70 -2.31 -9.53
C ARG A 25 -1.22 -2.11 -8.11
N ILE A 26 -0.33 -2.22 -7.10
CA ILE A 26 -0.74 -2.17 -5.70
C ILE A 26 -0.87 -0.74 -5.16
N ALA A 27 -0.16 0.24 -5.72
CA ALA A 27 -0.18 1.62 -5.23
C ALA A 27 -1.59 2.22 -5.16
N PRO A 28 -2.49 2.03 -6.13
CA PRO A 28 -3.87 2.52 -6.03
C PRO A 28 -4.69 1.88 -4.90
N CYS A 29 -4.31 0.68 -4.46
CA CYS A 29 -4.99 0.00 -3.36
C CYS A 29 -4.63 0.58 -1.99
N LEU A 30 -3.50 1.30 -1.88
CA LEU A 30 -3.03 1.91 -0.65
C LEU A 30 -3.79 3.21 -0.35
N PRO A 31 -4.65 3.24 0.71
CA PRO A 31 -5.50 4.40 0.96
C PRO A 31 -4.67 5.64 1.31
N GLY A 32 -4.89 6.72 0.55
CA GLY A 32 -4.20 8.00 0.72
C GLY A 32 -2.76 8.03 0.21
N ALA A 33 -2.28 6.96 -0.43
CA ALA A 33 -0.97 6.92 -1.06
C ALA A 33 -1.03 7.41 -2.51
N GLN A 34 0.05 8.04 -2.93
CA GLN A 34 0.26 8.53 -4.28
C GLN A 34 1.68 8.16 -4.71
N LEU A 35 1.79 7.24 -5.66
CA LEU A 35 3.06 6.87 -6.26
C LEU A 35 3.45 7.95 -7.29
N GLN A 36 4.67 8.44 -7.23
CA GLN A 36 5.18 9.52 -8.08
C GLN A 36 6.32 9.09 -9.00
N GLU A 37 7.23 8.26 -8.47
CA GLU A 37 8.42 7.82 -9.20
C GLU A 37 8.75 6.38 -8.83
N ILE A 38 9.25 5.64 -9.81
CA ILE A 38 9.86 4.31 -9.64
C ILE A 38 11.27 4.37 -10.23
N GLU A 39 12.26 4.00 -9.43
CA GLU A 39 13.66 3.90 -9.84
C GLU A 39 14.23 2.55 -9.38
N GLY A 40 14.20 1.56 -10.26
CA GLY A 40 14.60 0.20 -9.93
C GLY A 40 13.72 -0.39 -8.82
N THR A 41 14.32 -0.72 -7.68
CA THR A 41 13.62 -1.26 -6.50
C THR A 41 13.15 -0.19 -5.51
N GLU A 42 13.41 1.08 -5.77
CA GLU A 42 12.99 2.21 -4.94
C GLU A 42 11.79 2.92 -5.59
N PHE A 43 10.77 3.20 -4.82
CA PHE A 43 9.59 3.94 -5.24
C PHE A 43 9.35 5.13 -4.34
N ARG A 44 9.12 6.29 -4.94
CA ARG A 44 8.90 7.56 -4.25
C ARG A 44 7.46 8.00 -4.38
N GLY A 45 6.95 8.59 -3.32
CA GLY A 45 5.58 9.05 -3.31
C GLY A 45 5.21 9.88 -2.10
N ALA A 46 3.91 10.07 -1.97
CA ALA A 46 3.32 10.76 -0.83
C ALA A 46 2.20 9.94 -0.22
N VAL A 47 2.01 10.07 1.10
CA VAL A 47 0.89 9.48 1.82
C VAL A 47 0.19 10.57 2.62
N LYS A 48 -1.13 10.68 2.46
CA LYS A 48 -1.96 11.68 3.13
C LYS A 48 -3.01 10.98 3.99
N ILE A 49 -2.88 11.12 5.30
CA ILE A 49 -3.77 10.51 6.30
C ILE A 49 -4.37 11.57 7.21
N LYS A 50 -5.64 11.38 7.59
CA LYS A 50 -6.34 12.21 8.55
C LYS A 50 -6.72 11.40 9.78
N VAL A 51 -6.22 11.81 10.93
CA VAL A 51 -6.51 11.19 12.23
C VAL A 51 -7.16 12.25 13.13
N GLY A 52 -8.46 12.20 13.26
CA GLY A 52 -9.23 13.23 13.93
C GLY A 52 -9.03 14.62 13.31
N PRO A 53 -8.65 15.63 14.13
CA PRO A 53 -8.41 16.97 13.63
C PRO A 53 -7.05 17.14 12.93
N ILE A 54 -6.18 16.10 12.97
CA ILE A 54 -4.83 16.17 12.42
C ILE A 54 -4.81 15.54 11.04
N THR A 55 -4.38 16.32 10.04
CA THR A 55 -4.01 15.82 8.71
C THR A 55 -2.49 15.80 8.63
N ALA A 56 -1.91 14.63 8.38
CA ALA A 56 -0.49 14.44 8.14
C ALA A 56 -0.28 14.07 6.66
N GLN A 57 0.75 14.61 6.06
CA GLN A 57 1.16 14.29 4.70
C GLN A 57 2.67 14.07 4.69
N TYR A 58 3.05 12.84 4.38
CA TYR A 58 4.45 12.45 4.29
C TYR A 58 4.84 12.33 2.82
N LYS A 59 6.02 12.84 2.48
CA LYS A 59 6.71 12.52 1.23
C LYS A 59 7.94 11.71 1.56
N GLY A 60 8.21 10.68 0.75
CA GLY A 60 9.33 9.80 1.02
C GLY A 60 9.52 8.71 -0.01
N ALA A 61 10.25 7.70 0.37
CA ALA A 61 10.58 6.56 -0.44
C ALA A 61 10.31 5.25 0.30
N ALA A 62 10.07 4.21 -0.47
CA ALA A 62 10.04 2.85 0.02
C ALA A 62 10.81 1.95 -0.96
N SER A 63 11.30 0.82 -0.46
CA SER A 63 12.00 -0.17 -1.28
C SER A 63 11.77 -1.57 -0.72
N PHE A 64 11.81 -2.57 -1.61
CA PHE A 64 11.93 -3.95 -1.19
C PHE A 64 13.36 -4.22 -0.70
N VAL A 65 13.47 -4.67 0.53
CA VAL A 65 14.73 -5.11 1.15
C VAL A 65 14.95 -6.60 0.90
N GLU A 66 13.86 -7.36 0.90
CA GLU A 66 13.84 -8.79 0.65
C GLU A 66 12.54 -9.15 -0.06
N GLN A 67 12.64 -10.03 -1.05
CA GLN A 67 11.50 -10.62 -1.73
C GLN A 67 11.79 -12.12 -1.94
N ASP A 68 10.99 -12.97 -1.31
CA ASP A 68 11.09 -14.42 -1.36
C ASP A 68 9.83 -14.96 -2.04
N ASP A 69 9.96 -15.25 -3.32
CA ASP A 69 8.86 -15.73 -4.16
C ASP A 69 8.45 -17.18 -3.83
N GLU A 70 9.37 -17.98 -3.27
CA GLU A 70 9.08 -19.36 -2.91
C GLU A 70 8.20 -19.47 -1.67
N ASN A 71 8.46 -18.59 -0.69
CA ASN A 71 7.74 -18.56 0.58
C ASN A 71 6.69 -17.46 0.65
N TYR A 72 6.50 -16.68 -0.43
CA TYR A 72 5.58 -15.54 -0.48
C TYR A 72 5.81 -14.56 0.68
N ARG A 73 7.06 -14.19 0.90
CA ARG A 73 7.48 -13.28 1.95
C ARG A 73 8.20 -12.07 1.38
N ALA A 74 7.76 -10.87 1.77
CA ALA A 74 8.41 -9.63 1.39
C ALA A 74 8.77 -8.80 2.62
N VAL A 75 9.91 -8.11 2.57
CA VAL A 75 10.31 -7.10 3.54
C VAL A 75 10.49 -5.78 2.80
N LEU A 76 9.78 -4.75 3.24
CA LEU A 76 9.89 -3.41 2.71
C LEU A 76 10.41 -2.48 3.79
N HIS A 77 11.26 -1.55 3.38
CA HIS A 77 11.63 -0.39 4.18
C HIS A 77 10.98 0.86 3.59
N ALA A 78 10.38 1.68 4.43
CA ALA A 78 9.77 2.93 4.02
C ALA A 78 10.16 4.06 4.97
N GLU A 79 10.46 5.23 4.42
CA GLU A 79 10.71 6.43 5.20
C GLU A 79 10.09 7.67 4.56
N GLY A 80 9.69 8.62 5.39
CA GLY A 80 9.08 9.86 4.91
C GLY A 80 9.16 11.00 5.90
N ARG A 81 9.05 12.21 5.37
CA ARG A 81 9.01 13.45 6.14
C ARG A 81 7.66 14.12 5.95
N ASP A 82 7.12 14.63 7.03
CA ASP A 82 5.92 15.47 6.98
C ASP A 82 6.19 16.71 6.15
N THR A 83 5.34 17.00 5.17
CA THR A 83 5.52 18.13 4.23
C THR A 83 5.45 19.50 4.89
N ARG A 84 4.92 19.58 6.12
CA ARG A 84 4.82 20.79 6.94
C ARG A 84 5.91 20.84 8.02
N GLY A 85 6.88 19.92 7.97
CA GLY A 85 7.98 19.85 8.94
C GLY A 85 7.58 19.36 10.32
N ALA A 86 6.41 18.71 10.47
CA ALA A 86 5.85 18.31 11.75
C ALA A 86 6.35 16.95 12.28
N GLY A 87 7.31 16.33 11.61
CA GLY A 87 7.91 15.07 12.05
C GLY A 87 8.35 14.16 10.89
N ASN A 88 8.85 12.99 11.25
CA ASN A 88 9.27 11.94 10.33
C ASN A 88 8.55 10.63 10.66
N ALA A 89 8.43 9.77 9.67
CA ALA A 89 7.98 8.40 9.82
C ALA A 89 8.99 7.45 9.15
N ALA A 90 9.22 6.29 9.75
CA ALA A 90 9.94 5.18 9.14
C ALA A 90 9.25 3.88 9.54
N ALA A 91 9.21 2.92 8.63
CA ALA A 91 8.57 1.63 8.84
C ALA A 91 9.38 0.51 8.17
N ASP A 92 9.57 -0.56 8.92
CA ASP A 92 10.00 -1.86 8.40
C ASP A 92 8.77 -2.76 8.36
N ILE A 93 8.39 -3.24 7.18
CA ILE A 93 7.13 -3.92 6.92
C ILE A 93 7.45 -5.32 6.41
N ILE A 94 6.92 -6.33 7.07
CA ILE A 94 7.02 -7.73 6.68
C ILE A 94 5.62 -8.18 6.25
N ALA A 95 5.49 -8.61 5.01
CA ALA A 95 4.28 -9.25 4.49
C ALA A 95 4.55 -10.73 4.29
N GLN A 96 3.66 -11.58 4.83
CA GLN A 96 3.70 -13.03 4.68
C GLN A 96 2.34 -13.52 4.20
N LEU A 97 2.33 -14.33 3.12
CA LEU A 97 1.12 -14.94 2.62
C LEU A 97 1.08 -16.42 2.99
N GLU A 98 -0.13 -16.89 3.28
CA GLU A 98 -0.43 -18.29 3.56
C GLU A 98 -1.69 -18.70 2.79
N THR A 99 -1.63 -19.86 2.11
CA THR A 99 -2.81 -20.41 1.43
C THR A 99 -3.79 -20.95 2.47
N THR A 100 -5.06 -20.61 2.33
CA THR A 100 -6.18 -21.11 3.14
C THR A 100 -7.11 -21.99 2.29
N GLU A 101 -8.13 -22.57 2.89
CA GLU A 101 -9.12 -23.37 2.18
C GLU A 101 -9.94 -22.54 1.16
N THR A 102 -10.11 -21.25 1.41
CA THR A 102 -10.96 -20.35 0.62
C THR A 102 -10.18 -19.30 -0.16
N GLY A 103 -8.86 -19.20 0.02
CA GLY A 103 -8.06 -18.19 -0.64
C GLY A 103 -6.69 -18.00 0.00
N THR A 104 -6.35 -16.76 0.31
CA THR A 104 -5.03 -16.39 0.85
C THR A 104 -5.20 -15.51 2.07
N ARG A 105 -4.50 -15.86 3.16
CA ARG A 105 -4.30 -14.99 4.32
C ARG A 105 -3.02 -14.21 4.14
N VAL A 106 -3.08 -12.91 4.35
CA VAL A 106 -1.93 -12.01 4.35
C VAL A 106 -1.74 -11.48 5.77
N THR A 107 -0.58 -11.74 6.36
CA THR A 107 -0.16 -11.18 7.64
C THR A 107 0.86 -10.09 7.40
N VAL A 108 0.62 -8.90 7.94
CA VAL A 108 1.49 -7.74 7.82
C VAL A 108 1.97 -7.31 9.20
N THR A 109 3.27 -7.45 9.43
CA THR A 109 3.94 -6.96 10.65
C THR A 109 4.70 -5.70 10.30
N THR A 110 4.43 -4.61 11.02
CA THR A 110 5.07 -3.32 10.79
C THR A 110 5.76 -2.83 12.04
N GLU A 111 7.06 -2.61 11.95
CA GLU A 111 7.81 -1.84 12.95
C GLU A 111 7.79 -0.36 12.59
N LEU A 112 6.92 0.40 13.26
CA LEU A 112 6.69 1.82 12.97
C LEU A 112 7.45 2.72 13.96
N LYS A 113 8.21 3.67 13.41
CA LYS A 113 8.89 4.77 14.12
C LYS A 113 8.33 6.08 13.61
N VAL A 114 7.64 6.85 14.46
CA VAL A 114 7.11 8.17 14.11
C VAL A 114 7.57 9.21 15.12
N THR A 115 7.77 10.43 14.64
CA THR A 115 8.10 11.59 15.45
C THR A 115 7.12 12.75 15.20
N GLY A 116 7.16 13.76 16.04
CA GLY A 116 6.33 14.95 15.89
C GLY A 116 4.89 14.78 16.35
N LYS A 117 3.95 15.47 15.70
CA LYS A 117 2.54 15.53 16.14
C LYS A 117 1.83 14.18 16.14
N VAL A 118 2.13 13.35 15.14
CA VAL A 118 1.51 12.02 15.01
C VAL A 118 1.95 11.06 16.13
N ALA A 119 3.17 11.19 16.63
CA ALA A 119 3.66 10.40 17.75
C ALA A 119 2.88 10.64 19.08
N GLN A 120 2.18 11.76 19.18
CA GLN A 120 1.40 12.11 20.37
C GLN A 120 0.12 11.28 20.52
N PHE A 121 -0.35 10.62 19.47
CA PHE A 121 -1.55 9.78 19.54
C PHE A 121 -1.40 8.52 20.37
N GLY A 122 -0.17 8.06 20.61
CA GLY A 122 0.09 6.83 21.34
C GLY A 122 -0.26 5.55 20.56
N ARG A 123 0.14 4.41 21.16
CA ARG A 123 0.06 3.10 20.50
C ARG A 123 -1.38 2.68 20.15
N GLY A 124 -2.35 2.93 21.03
CA GLY A 124 -3.74 2.49 20.82
C GLY A 124 -4.36 3.11 19.57
N ILE A 125 -4.27 4.43 19.44
CA ILE A 125 -4.80 5.15 18.25
C ILE A 125 -4.06 4.72 16.99
N MET A 126 -2.74 4.51 17.06
CA MET A 126 -1.97 4.05 15.90
C MET A 126 -2.37 2.63 15.47
N ALA A 127 -2.69 1.74 16.40
CA ALA A 127 -3.20 0.42 16.10
C ALA A 127 -4.59 0.47 15.42
N ASP A 128 -5.49 1.33 15.90
CA ASP A 128 -6.81 1.52 15.29
C ASP A 128 -6.70 2.10 13.87
N VAL A 129 -5.80 3.07 13.66
CA VAL A 129 -5.49 3.65 12.35
C VAL A 129 -4.96 2.57 11.41
N SER A 130 -3.99 1.76 11.87
CA SER A 130 -3.42 0.66 11.10
C SER A 130 -4.48 -0.36 10.68
N LYS A 131 -5.36 -0.78 11.58
CA LYS A 131 -6.47 -1.69 11.26
C LYS A 131 -7.40 -1.14 10.18
N LYS A 132 -7.75 0.14 10.26
CA LYS A 132 -8.63 0.77 9.27
C LYS A 132 -7.97 0.89 7.90
N LEU A 133 -6.70 1.29 7.86
CA LEU A 133 -5.94 1.34 6.62
C LEU A 133 -5.83 -0.03 5.99
N MET A 134 -5.54 -1.06 6.79
CA MET A 134 -5.40 -2.43 6.31
C MET A 134 -6.72 -2.99 5.79
N LYS A 135 -7.84 -2.68 6.46
CA LYS A 135 -9.16 -3.07 5.97
C LYS A 135 -9.47 -2.43 4.61
N GLN A 136 -9.26 -1.12 4.45
CA GLN A 136 -9.49 -0.45 3.17
C GLN A 136 -8.56 -0.98 2.08
N PHE A 137 -7.31 -1.26 2.43
CA PHE A 137 -6.37 -1.88 1.52
C PHE A 137 -6.86 -3.26 1.04
N ALA A 138 -7.32 -4.12 1.96
CA ALA A 138 -7.86 -5.44 1.62
C ALA A 138 -9.12 -5.35 0.74
N ASP A 139 -10.01 -4.41 1.05
CA ASP A 139 -11.22 -4.16 0.26
C ASP A 139 -10.83 -3.73 -1.18
N ASN A 140 -9.91 -2.76 -1.33
CA ASN A 140 -9.42 -2.28 -2.64
C ASN A 140 -8.65 -3.37 -3.42
N LEU A 141 -7.86 -4.17 -2.73
CA LEU A 141 -7.14 -5.31 -3.34
C LEU A 141 -8.11 -6.35 -3.87
N SER A 142 -9.16 -6.66 -3.11
CA SER A 142 -10.20 -7.61 -3.54
C SER A 142 -10.95 -7.10 -4.77
N GLU A 143 -11.25 -5.80 -4.84
CA GLU A 143 -11.86 -5.16 -6.02
C GLU A 143 -10.93 -5.21 -7.23
N LEU A 144 -9.63 -4.96 -7.05
CA LEU A 144 -8.64 -5.04 -8.11
C LEU A 144 -8.54 -6.46 -8.69
N ILE A 145 -8.54 -7.48 -7.83
CA ILE A 145 -8.49 -8.89 -8.23
C ILE A 145 -9.75 -9.25 -9.01
N ALA A 146 -10.92 -8.90 -8.50
CA ALA A 146 -12.19 -9.18 -9.18
C ALA A 146 -12.28 -8.49 -10.55
N ALA A 147 -11.72 -7.29 -10.70
CA ALA A 147 -11.64 -6.60 -12.00
C ALA A 147 -10.66 -7.29 -12.95
N SER A 148 -9.55 -7.85 -12.45
CA SER A 148 -8.54 -8.57 -13.25
C SER A 148 -9.06 -9.93 -13.76
N ASP A 149 -9.94 -10.59 -13.01
CA ASP A 149 -10.59 -11.85 -13.45
C ASP A 149 -11.65 -11.60 -14.54
N ALA A 150 -12.13 -10.38 -14.71
CA ALA A 150 -13.10 -10.00 -15.73
C ALA A 150 -12.49 -9.68 -17.10
N GLU A 151 -11.19 -9.46 -17.19
CA GLU A 151 -10.46 -9.32 -18.46
C GLU A 151 -9.93 -10.68 -18.92
N PRO A 152 -10.35 -11.20 -20.09
CA PRO A 152 -9.77 -12.43 -20.62
C PRO A 152 -8.28 -12.19 -20.89
N ALA A 153 -7.45 -13.01 -20.27
CA ALA A 153 -6.00 -13.00 -20.40
C ALA A 153 -5.59 -12.88 -21.87
N ALA A 154 -5.06 -11.74 -22.27
CA ALA A 154 -4.29 -11.64 -23.51
C ALA A 154 -3.03 -12.49 -23.34
N PRO A 155 -2.68 -13.34 -24.32
CA PRO A 155 -1.51 -14.20 -24.20
C PRO A 155 -0.25 -13.33 -24.10
N VAL A 156 0.49 -13.49 -23.02
CA VAL A 156 1.83 -12.93 -22.86
C VAL A 156 2.70 -13.61 -23.91
N ALA A 157 3.09 -12.88 -24.94
CA ALA A 157 4.10 -13.34 -25.88
C ALA A 157 5.44 -13.32 -25.12
N GLU A 158 5.95 -14.52 -24.84
CA GLU A 158 7.34 -14.73 -24.47
C GLU A 158 8.22 -14.30 -25.66
N GLU A 159 8.90 -13.18 -25.55
CA GLU A 159 10.05 -12.91 -26.41
C GLU A 159 11.32 -13.37 -25.66
N PRO A 160 12.15 -14.22 -26.27
CA PRO A 160 13.38 -14.69 -25.66
C PRO A 160 14.42 -13.59 -25.64
N GLY A 161 15.10 -13.48 -24.49
CA GLY A 161 16.06 -12.48 -24.14
C GLY A 161 17.18 -12.25 -25.13
N GLU A 162 17.57 -10.98 -25.23
CA GLU A 162 18.93 -10.59 -25.60
C GLU A 162 19.52 -9.78 -24.46
N GLU A 163 20.63 -10.27 -23.96
CA GLU A 163 21.49 -9.54 -23.05
C GLU A 163 21.98 -8.25 -23.74
N ALA A 164 21.73 -7.11 -23.12
CA ALA A 164 22.37 -5.86 -23.48
C ALA A 164 22.78 -5.05 -22.25
N PRO A 165 23.85 -4.29 -22.33
CA PRO A 165 24.69 -3.94 -21.18
C PRO A 165 24.22 -2.66 -20.50
N ASN A 166 24.27 -2.69 -19.16
CA ASN A 166 24.54 -1.55 -18.27
C ASN A 166 23.88 -0.21 -18.66
N GLU A 167 22.57 -0.12 -18.56
CA GLU A 167 21.87 1.16 -18.58
C GLU A 167 21.53 1.59 -17.14
N LYS A 168 21.74 2.89 -16.87
CA LYS A 168 21.33 3.54 -15.63
C LYS A 168 19.84 3.26 -15.40
N PRO A 169 19.39 3.07 -14.15
CA PRO A 169 17.99 2.86 -13.88
C PRO A 169 17.16 4.02 -14.48
N GLU A 170 16.26 3.70 -15.41
CA GLU A 170 15.31 4.67 -15.93
C GLU A 170 14.36 5.06 -14.82
N VAL A 171 14.27 6.35 -14.55
CA VAL A 171 13.30 6.91 -13.61
C VAL A 171 11.96 7.00 -14.33
N LYS A 172 11.00 6.17 -13.95
CA LYS A 172 9.63 6.23 -14.44
C LYS A 172 8.83 7.22 -13.59
N ILE A 173 8.44 8.35 -14.18
CA ILE A 173 7.55 9.32 -13.54
C ILE A 173 6.11 8.90 -13.79
N ILE A 174 5.34 8.78 -12.71
CA ILE A 174 3.93 8.40 -12.76
C ILE A 174 3.08 9.64 -12.48
N GLU A 175 2.33 10.09 -13.48
CA GLU A 175 1.33 11.12 -13.28
C GLU A 175 0.12 10.52 -12.55
N SER A 176 0.06 10.70 -11.24
CA SER A 176 -1.08 10.31 -10.43
C SER A 176 -1.87 11.53 -9.97
N GLU A 177 -3.20 11.44 -10.02
CA GLU A 177 -4.09 12.49 -9.51
C GLU A 177 -3.90 12.70 -8.00
N GLU A 178 -4.13 13.93 -7.52
CA GLU A 178 -4.04 14.25 -6.09
C GLU A 178 -5.05 13.42 -5.29
N VAL A 179 -4.56 12.52 -4.45
CA VAL A 179 -5.43 11.67 -3.63
C VAL A 179 -5.98 12.46 -2.45
N GLU A 180 -7.31 12.36 -2.23
CA GLU A 180 -7.94 12.92 -1.04
C GLU A 180 -7.46 12.24 0.24
N ALA A 181 -7.37 13.02 1.34
CA ALA A 181 -6.96 12.48 2.63
C ALA A 181 -7.97 11.43 3.13
N VAL A 182 -7.50 10.22 3.41
CA VAL A 182 -8.34 9.18 4.01
C VAL A 182 -8.72 9.58 5.44
N ASN A 183 -10.03 9.71 5.69
CA ASN A 183 -10.56 10.08 7.00
C ASN A 183 -10.75 8.83 7.88
N LEU A 184 -9.85 8.60 8.81
CA LEU A 184 -9.80 7.38 9.62
C LEU A 184 -10.68 7.41 10.88
N LEU A 185 -11.33 8.54 11.19
CA LEU A 185 -12.21 8.66 12.38
C LEU A 185 -13.71 8.78 12.06
N ASP A 186 -14.10 8.92 10.80
CA ASP A 186 -15.50 9.04 10.41
C ASP A 186 -16.09 7.66 10.06
N ALA A 187 -16.36 6.87 11.08
CA ALA A 187 -17.06 5.58 10.95
C ALA A 187 -18.26 5.50 11.89
N ALA A 188 -19.08 6.56 11.90
CA ALA A 188 -20.48 6.47 12.30
C ALA A 188 -21.29 6.72 11.02
N GLY A 189 -21.87 5.64 10.45
CA GLY A 189 -22.54 5.64 9.18
C GLY A 189 -23.59 6.74 9.03
N ALA A 190 -23.46 7.48 7.94
CA ALA A 190 -24.59 8.13 7.29
C ALA A 190 -24.43 7.96 5.79
N PRO A 191 -25.39 7.34 5.09
CA PRO A 191 -25.36 7.28 3.63
C PRO A 191 -25.54 8.71 3.10
N VAL A 192 -24.57 9.17 2.32
CA VAL A 192 -24.71 10.43 1.58
C VAL A 192 -25.75 10.20 0.49
N ILE A 193 -27.00 10.50 0.81
CA ILE A 193 -28.06 10.61 -0.18
C ILE A 193 -27.72 11.84 -1.03
N LYS A 194 -27.24 11.58 -2.24
CA LYS A 194 -27.12 12.58 -3.30
C LYS A 194 -28.54 13.06 -3.62
N ARG A 195 -28.95 14.18 -3.01
CA ARG A 195 -30.20 14.83 -3.31
C ARG A 195 -30.02 15.61 -4.62
N LEU A 196 -30.36 14.99 -5.74
CA LEU A 196 -30.72 15.71 -6.95
C LEU A 196 -31.97 16.54 -6.67
N LEU A 197 -31.89 17.81 -6.90
CA LEU A 197 -33.04 18.71 -6.98
C LEU A 197 -33.07 19.35 -8.37
N PRO A 198 -34.27 19.62 -8.88
CA PRO A 198 -34.62 19.88 -10.27
C PRO A 198 -34.10 21.22 -10.80
#